data_ac9d419340f761cee6b55385a0dd5d6b
#
_entry.id   ac9d419340f761cee6b55385a0dd5d6b
#
_cell.length_a   1.000
_cell.length_b   1.000
_cell.length_c   1.000
_cell.angle_alpha   90.00
_cell.angle_beta   90.00
_cell.angle_gamma   90.00
#
_symmetry.space_group_name_H-M   'P 1'
#
loop_
_entity.id
_entity.type
_entity.pdbx_description
1 polymer ?
#
loop_
_entity_poly.entity_id
_entity_poly.type
_entity_poly.pdbx_seq_one_letter_code
_entity_poly.pdbx_strand_id
1 'polypeptide(L)'
;MTQPILEHDSVAFQAARNAENQLWADFHLKPKTRWFKIAPDDLRVRVLEFGHGDPVLVVPGNTGDPYALAPLLPQLVGYHVFVMARPGGGLSDGFDHEQVDVHNFAVDLFSQVMDKLDLKSAPIIAHSMGAHWATWFALAYPDRVQQLILLGNPGRMLMTKTPTLLKMAMMPGLGKWFMK
;
A
#
# COMPACT_ATOMS: atom_id res chain seq x y z
N MET A 1 -16.16 8.65 -6.07
CA MET A 1 -17.05 7.96 -5.10
C MET A 1 -16.26 6.82 -4.48
N THR A 2 -16.03 6.88 -3.17
CA THR A 2 -15.45 5.78 -2.41
C THR A 2 -16.46 4.65 -2.38
N GLN A 3 -16.12 3.49 -2.92
CA GLN A 3 -16.90 2.29 -2.69
C GLN A 3 -16.33 1.57 -1.47
N PRO A 4 -17.10 1.33 -0.41
CA PRO A 4 -16.68 0.43 0.65
C PRO A 4 -16.47 -0.94 0.01
N ILE A 5 -15.22 -1.41 0.00
CA ILE A 5 -14.92 -2.73 -0.60
C ILE A 5 -15.63 -3.83 0.16
N LEU A 6 -15.69 -3.73 1.49
CA LEU A 6 -16.40 -4.66 2.34
C LEU A 6 -16.80 -3.95 3.63
N GLU A 7 -18.04 -4.13 4.07
CA GLU A 7 -18.39 -3.77 5.45
C GLU A 7 -17.57 -4.62 6.41
N HIS A 8 -17.02 -4.00 7.48
CA HIS A 8 -16.14 -4.65 8.44
C HIS A 8 -16.81 -5.85 9.15
N ASP A 9 -18.15 -5.89 9.13
CA ASP A 9 -18.94 -6.97 9.73
C ASP A 9 -19.37 -8.03 8.71
N SER A 10 -19.00 -7.87 7.43
CA SER A 10 -19.37 -8.86 6.41
C SER A 10 -18.62 -10.18 6.60
N VAL A 11 -19.26 -11.27 6.26
CA VAL A 11 -18.68 -12.63 6.28
C VAL A 11 -17.39 -12.65 5.41
N ALA A 12 -17.42 -11.99 4.27
CA ALA A 12 -16.28 -11.90 3.36
C ALA A 12 -15.08 -11.17 3.98
N PHE A 13 -15.32 -10.06 4.69
CA PHE A 13 -14.27 -9.34 5.39
C PHE A 13 -13.63 -10.20 6.49
N GLN A 14 -14.45 -10.88 7.28
CA GLN A 14 -13.96 -11.75 8.34
C GLN A 14 -13.18 -12.96 7.78
N ALA A 15 -13.64 -13.53 6.68
CA ALA A 15 -12.93 -14.62 6.01
C ALA A 15 -11.55 -14.16 5.49
N ALA A 16 -11.47 -13.00 4.83
CA ALA A 16 -10.23 -12.42 4.35
C ALA A 16 -9.26 -12.12 5.50
N ARG A 17 -9.77 -11.53 6.59
CA ARG A 17 -8.99 -11.26 7.80
C ARG A 17 -8.45 -12.52 8.46
N ASN A 18 -9.24 -13.58 8.52
CA ASN A 18 -8.81 -14.86 9.09
C ASN A 18 -7.72 -15.51 8.24
N ALA A 19 -7.87 -15.51 6.92
CA ALA A 19 -6.85 -16.00 6.00
C ALA A 19 -5.53 -15.23 6.12
N GLU A 20 -5.62 -13.90 6.22
CA GLU A 20 -4.46 -13.04 6.45
C GLU A 20 -3.79 -13.31 7.80
N ASN A 21 -4.57 -13.48 8.88
CA ASN A 21 -4.03 -13.82 10.20
C ASN A 21 -3.27 -15.16 10.17
N GLN A 22 -3.77 -16.15 9.44
CA GLN A 22 -3.07 -17.43 9.27
C GLN A 22 -1.74 -17.23 8.54
N LEU A 23 -1.74 -16.45 7.46
CA LEU A 23 -0.52 -16.14 6.71
C LEU A 23 0.52 -15.44 7.61
N TRP A 24 0.11 -14.46 8.42
CA TRP A 24 1.04 -13.82 9.36
C TRP A 24 1.60 -14.80 10.39
N ALA A 25 0.78 -15.74 10.86
CA ALA A 25 1.22 -16.78 11.79
C ALA A 25 2.28 -17.70 11.17
N ASP A 26 2.16 -18.03 9.87
CA ASP A 26 3.12 -18.84 9.12
C ASP A 26 4.50 -18.14 9.01
N PHE A 27 4.51 -16.80 9.03
CA PHE A 27 5.74 -16.00 9.11
C PHE A 27 6.14 -15.60 10.54
N HIS A 28 5.50 -16.16 11.57
CA HIS A 28 5.72 -15.84 12.97
C HIS A 28 5.50 -14.35 13.31
N LEU A 29 4.60 -13.69 12.60
CA LEU A 29 4.26 -12.29 12.76
C LEU A 29 2.88 -12.13 13.41
N LYS A 30 2.73 -11.09 14.24
CA LYS A 30 1.44 -10.67 14.82
C LYS A 30 1.28 -9.17 14.64
N PRO A 31 0.73 -8.71 13.50
CA PRO A 31 0.54 -7.29 13.29
C PRO A 31 -0.54 -6.72 14.21
N LYS A 32 -0.28 -5.51 14.71
CA LYS A 32 -1.37 -4.63 15.13
C LYS A 32 -1.95 -3.96 13.89
N THR A 33 -3.26 -3.77 13.88
CA THR A 33 -3.94 -3.03 12.81
C THR A 33 -4.29 -1.63 13.28
N ARG A 34 -3.90 -0.63 12.50
CA ARG A 34 -4.39 0.75 12.62
C ARG A 34 -5.26 1.09 11.43
N TRP A 35 -6.29 1.88 11.65
CA TRP A 35 -7.17 2.38 10.62
C TRP A 35 -7.14 3.90 10.63
N PHE A 36 -6.87 4.47 9.48
CA PHE A 36 -6.83 5.92 9.30
C PHE A 36 -7.87 6.35 8.27
N LYS A 37 -8.57 7.44 8.55
CA LYS A 37 -9.38 8.15 7.58
C LYS A 37 -8.50 9.16 6.87
N ILE A 38 -8.46 9.09 5.55
CA ILE A 38 -7.66 9.93 4.68
C ILE A 38 -8.58 10.91 3.95
N ALA A 39 -8.26 12.20 4.06
CA ALA A 39 -9.00 13.25 3.37
C ALA A 39 -8.75 13.19 1.83
N PRO A 40 -9.68 13.75 1.03
CA PRO A 40 -10.91 14.46 1.44
C PRO A 40 -12.10 13.56 1.74
N ASP A 41 -12.11 12.30 1.29
CA ASP A 41 -13.31 11.44 1.24
C ASP A 41 -13.45 10.50 2.45
N ASP A 42 -12.73 10.73 3.54
CA ASP A 42 -12.70 9.83 4.71
C ASP A 42 -12.34 8.38 4.35
N LEU A 43 -11.51 8.21 3.30
CA LEU A 43 -11.06 6.92 2.80
C LEU A 43 -10.35 6.15 3.91
N ARG A 44 -10.84 4.95 4.26
CA ARG A 44 -10.21 4.14 5.30
C ARG A 44 -8.99 3.43 4.75
N VAL A 45 -7.84 3.79 5.28
CA VAL A 45 -6.55 3.17 4.95
C VAL A 45 -6.06 2.38 6.16
N ARG A 46 -5.69 1.14 5.90
CA ARG A 46 -5.15 0.22 6.89
C ARG A 46 -3.64 0.28 6.92
N VAL A 47 -3.09 0.34 8.12
CA VAL A 47 -1.65 0.19 8.36
C VAL A 47 -1.45 -0.98 9.33
N LEU A 48 -0.59 -1.92 8.95
CA LEU A 48 -0.14 -2.99 9.83
C LEU A 48 1.14 -2.55 10.54
N GLU A 49 1.19 -2.80 11.84
CA GLU A 49 2.30 -2.41 12.71
C GLU A 49 2.97 -3.66 13.28
N PHE A 50 4.29 -3.76 13.14
CA PHE A 50 5.11 -4.87 13.62
C PHE A 50 6.33 -4.36 14.37
N GLY A 51 6.84 -5.16 15.30
CA GLY A 51 8.12 -4.92 15.95
C GLY A 51 8.17 -3.66 16.82
N HIS A 52 9.39 -3.21 17.08
CA HIS A 52 9.72 -2.04 17.88
C HIS A 52 11.13 -1.56 17.50
N GLY A 53 11.45 -0.32 17.77
CA GLY A 53 12.74 0.31 17.41
C GLY A 53 12.55 1.50 16.49
N ASP A 54 13.51 1.76 15.63
CA ASP A 54 13.43 2.87 14.68
C ASP A 54 12.32 2.64 13.64
N PRO A 55 11.53 3.68 13.33
CA PRO A 55 10.40 3.52 12.43
C PRO A 55 10.84 3.31 10.99
N VAL A 56 10.12 2.44 10.27
CA VAL A 56 10.24 2.27 8.82
C VAL A 56 8.87 2.12 8.19
N LEU A 57 8.59 2.87 7.13
CA LEU A 57 7.37 2.75 6.35
C LEU A 57 7.60 1.77 5.19
N VAL A 58 6.75 0.76 5.08
CA VAL A 58 6.80 -0.24 4.00
C VAL A 58 5.56 -0.13 3.14
N VAL A 59 5.75 -0.07 1.82
CA VAL A 59 4.67 0.19 0.86
C VAL A 59 4.63 -0.89 -0.22
N PRO A 60 3.57 -1.70 -0.29
CA PRO A 60 3.44 -2.78 -1.26
C PRO A 60 3.15 -2.30 -2.68
N GLY A 61 3.23 -3.24 -3.62
CA GLY A 61 3.07 -3.03 -5.05
C GLY A 61 1.62 -2.83 -5.52
N ASN A 62 1.33 -3.28 -6.75
CA ASN A 62 0.09 -2.97 -7.46
C ASN A 62 -1.19 -3.43 -6.74
N THR A 63 -1.20 -4.62 -6.17
CA THR A 63 -2.34 -5.11 -5.40
C THR A 63 -2.59 -4.33 -4.11
N GLY A 64 -1.61 -3.52 -3.66
CA GLY A 64 -1.70 -2.78 -2.40
C GLY A 64 -1.65 -3.65 -1.14
N ASP A 65 -1.50 -4.95 -1.31
CA ASP A 65 -1.63 -5.92 -0.21
C ASP A 65 -0.35 -6.06 0.60
N PRO A 66 -0.41 -5.87 1.93
CA PRO A 66 0.74 -6.03 2.82
C PRO A 66 1.39 -7.42 2.76
N TYR A 67 0.60 -8.46 2.54
CA TYR A 67 1.09 -9.84 2.51
C TYR A 67 2.01 -10.14 1.32
N ALA A 68 1.99 -9.34 0.26
CA ALA A 68 2.95 -9.46 -0.84
C ALA A 68 4.41 -9.28 -0.38
N LEU A 69 4.61 -8.64 0.77
CA LEU A 69 5.92 -8.42 1.38
C LEU A 69 6.16 -9.30 2.61
N ALA A 70 5.27 -10.26 2.91
CA ALA A 70 5.38 -11.12 4.07
C ALA A 70 6.76 -11.81 4.22
N PRO A 71 7.44 -12.28 3.15
CA PRO A 71 8.78 -12.85 3.29
C PRO A 71 9.87 -11.85 3.70
N LEU A 72 9.66 -10.56 3.43
CA LEU A 72 10.61 -9.50 3.77
C LEU A 72 10.49 -9.08 5.24
N LEU A 73 9.26 -9.00 5.76
CA LEU A 73 8.99 -8.38 7.06
C LEU A 73 9.74 -9.03 8.23
N PRO A 74 9.91 -10.36 8.32
CA PRO A 74 10.70 -11.00 9.37
C PRO A 74 12.19 -10.61 9.36
N GLN A 75 12.69 -10.07 8.25
CA GLN A 75 14.09 -9.63 8.13
C GLN A 75 14.32 -8.23 8.71
N LEU A 76 13.24 -7.50 9.02
CA LEU A 76 13.29 -6.14 9.58
C LEU A 76 13.32 -6.16 11.12
N VAL A 77 14.12 -7.07 11.68
CA VAL A 77 14.30 -7.18 13.14
C VAL A 77 14.96 -5.91 13.69
N GLY A 78 14.43 -5.40 14.80
CA GLY A 78 14.93 -4.18 15.43
C GLY A 78 14.33 -2.89 14.90
N TYR A 79 13.46 -2.99 13.89
CA TYR A 79 12.70 -1.84 13.39
C TYR A 79 11.25 -1.88 13.87
N HIS A 80 10.67 -0.69 14.01
CA HIS A 80 9.22 -0.51 14.16
C HIS A 80 8.61 -0.33 12.77
N VAL A 81 8.05 -1.40 12.25
CA VAL A 81 7.62 -1.50 10.84
C VAL A 81 6.15 -1.13 10.69
N PHE A 82 5.86 -0.19 9.80
CA PHE A 82 4.52 0.21 9.40
C PHE A 82 4.27 -0.17 7.94
N VAL A 83 3.39 -1.13 7.69
CA VAL A 83 3.06 -1.54 6.32
C VAL A 83 1.73 -0.91 5.91
N MET A 84 1.77 0.04 4.99
CA MET A 84 0.60 0.75 4.49
C MET A 84 -0.09 -0.08 3.41
N ALA A 85 -1.27 -0.64 3.71
CA ALA A 85 -2.14 -1.20 2.68
C ALA A 85 -2.70 -0.04 1.83
N ARG A 86 -2.23 0.06 0.57
CA ARG A 86 -2.68 1.15 -0.29
C ARG A 86 -4.19 1.04 -0.59
N PRO A 87 -4.89 2.17 -0.84
CA PRO A 87 -6.27 2.15 -1.27
C PRO A 87 -6.51 1.18 -2.44
N GLY A 88 -7.58 0.42 -2.36
CA GLY A 88 -7.89 -0.66 -3.30
C GLY A 88 -7.15 -1.97 -3.04
N GLY A 89 -6.30 -2.05 -2.01
CA GLY A 89 -5.53 -3.23 -1.65
C GLY A 89 -5.73 -3.70 -0.22
N GLY A 90 -5.52 -4.98 0.01
CA GLY A 90 -5.75 -5.61 1.30
C GLY A 90 -7.17 -5.40 1.80
N LEU A 91 -7.30 -4.85 2.98
CA LEU A 91 -8.60 -4.50 3.56
C LEU A 91 -8.85 -2.98 3.59
N SER A 92 -8.02 -2.16 2.96
CA SER A 92 -8.27 -0.73 2.78
C SER A 92 -9.45 -0.50 1.83
N ASP A 93 -10.13 0.65 1.97
CA ASP A 93 -11.26 0.99 1.09
C ASP A 93 -10.83 1.10 -0.38
N GLY A 94 -11.75 0.81 -1.27
CA GLY A 94 -11.58 0.98 -2.71
C GLY A 94 -11.54 2.45 -3.10
N PHE A 95 -10.91 2.69 -4.25
CA PHE A 95 -10.62 4.02 -4.73
C PHE A 95 -10.80 4.07 -6.25
N ASP A 96 -11.56 5.04 -6.73
CA ASP A 96 -11.78 5.25 -8.15
C ASP A 96 -10.64 6.11 -8.73
N HIS A 97 -9.77 5.46 -9.47
CA HIS A 97 -8.60 6.10 -10.09
C HIS A 97 -8.96 7.01 -11.28
N GLU A 98 -10.13 6.87 -11.89
CA GLU A 98 -10.51 7.63 -13.09
C GLU A 98 -10.82 9.10 -12.80
N GLN A 99 -11.22 9.40 -11.56
CA GLN A 99 -11.66 10.73 -11.14
C GLN A 99 -10.57 11.52 -10.40
N VAL A 100 -9.36 10.99 -10.27
CA VAL A 100 -8.35 11.55 -9.37
C VAL A 100 -7.00 11.70 -10.05
N ASP A 101 -6.34 12.82 -9.78
CA ASP A 101 -4.91 12.96 -10.04
C ASP A 101 -4.14 12.03 -9.11
N VAL A 102 -3.77 10.87 -9.66
CA VAL A 102 -3.10 9.79 -8.91
C VAL A 102 -1.76 10.25 -8.31
N HIS A 103 -1.06 11.18 -8.98
CA HIS A 103 0.19 11.73 -8.46
C HIS A 103 -0.04 12.51 -7.17
N ASN A 104 -0.91 13.51 -7.20
CA ASN A 104 -1.22 14.34 -6.04
C ASN A 104 -1.85 13.51 -4.93
N PHE A 105 -2.77 12.60 -5.27
CA PHE A 105 -3.35 11.67 -4.31
C PHE A 105 -2.30 10.82 -3.59
N ALA A 106 -1.33 10.25 -4.31
CA ALA A 106 -0.27 9.44 -3.72
C ALA A 106 0.59 10.26 -2.74
N VAL A 107 0.97 11.47 -3.13
CA VAL A 107 1.75 12.38 -2.29
C VAL A 107 1.00 12.74 -1.00
N ASP A 108 -0.29 13.09 -1.12
CA ASP A 108 -1.14 13.44 0.02
C ASP A 108 -1.39 12.24 0.94
N LEU A 109 -1.59 11.04 0.37
CA LEU A 109 -1.76 9.81 1.13
C LEU A 109 -0.56 9.53 2.03
N PHE A 110 0.66 9.58 1.47
CA PHE A 110 1.88 9.36 2.25
C PHE A 110 2.02 10.40 3.36
N SER A 111 1.79 11.68 3.04
CA SER A 111 1.85 12.75 4.02
C SER A 111 0.88 12.50 5.18
N GLN A 112 -0.39 12.25 4.88
CA GLN A 112 -1.42 12.03 5.90
C GLN A 112 -1.16 10.76 6.72
N VAL A 113 -0.72 9.66 6.10
CA VAL A 113 -0.40 8.43 6.83
C VAL A 113 0.78 8.64 7.78
N MET A 114 1.85 9.29 7.32
CA MET A 114 3.00 9.60 8.17
C MET A 114 2.62 10.52 9.33
N ASP A 115 1.77 11.54 9.09
CA ASP A 115 1.28 12.44 10.13
C ASP A 115 0.46 11.69 11.19
N LYS A 116 -0.41 10.78 10.76
CA LYS A 116 -1.24 9.96 11.68
C LYS A 116 -0.43 8.89 12.43
N LEU A 117 0.76 8.60 11.97
CA LEU A 117 1.75 7.74 12.65
C LEU A 117 2.73 8.54 13.52
N ASP A 118 2.61 9.88 13.59
CA ASP A 118 3.54 10.79 14.26
C ASP A 118 4.98 10.72 13.70
N LEU A 119 5.12 10.35 12.42
CA LEU A 119 6.41 10.25 11.75
C LEU A 119 6.74 11.56 11.03
N LYS A 120 7.64 12.36 11.60
CA LYS A 120 8.16 13.57 10.93
C LYS A 120 8.97 13.20 9.69
N SER A 121 9.83 12.21 9.81
CA SER A 121 10.57 11.60 8.71
C SER A 121 10.86 10.13 9.01
N ALA A 122 11.02 9.30 7.98
CA ALA A 122 11.34 7.88 8.13
C ALA A 122 12.04 7.32 6.88
N PRO A 123 12.78 6.20 7.00
CA PRO A 123 13.09 5.36 5.86
C PRO A 123 11.81 4.79 5.24
N ILE A 124 11.80 4.70 3.90
CA ILE A 124 10.70 4.10 3.14
C ILE A 124 11.21 2.94 2.30
N ILE A 125 10.65 1.76 2.50
CA ILE A 125 10.86 0.59 1.65
C ILE A 125 9.61 0.42 0.81
N ALA A 126 9.75 0.49 -0.51
CA ALA A 126 8.60 0.47 -1.38
C ALA A 126 8.80 -0.47 -2.57
N HIS A 127 7.76 -1.25 -2.90
CA HIS A 127 7.80 -2.26 -3.94
C HIS A 127 6.96 -1.87 -5.15
N SER A 128 7.49 -2.10 -6.36
CA SER A 128 6.77 -1.99 -7.63
C SER A 128 6.00 -0.66 -7.78
N MET A 129 4.69 -0.66 -7.93
CA MET A 129 3.86 0.54 -8.01
C MET A 129 3.93 1.39 -6.73
N GLY A 130 4.07 0.77 -5.55
CA GLY A 130 4.34 1.50 -4.30
C GLY A 130 5.65 2.27 -4.35
N ALA A 131 6.68 1.70 -4.99
CA ALA A 131 7.96 2.38 -5.21
C ALA A 131 7.82 3.62 -6.10
N HIS A 132 6.94 3.57 -7.09
CA HIS A 132 6.63 4.72 -7.93
C HIS A 132 5.96 5.85 -7.13
N TRP A 133 4.96 5.53 -6.32
CA TRP A 133 4.29 6.48 -5.43
C TRP A 133 5.25 7.07 -4.38
N ALA A 134 6.09 6.23 -3.76
CA ALA A 134 7.10 6.67 -2.80
C ALA A 134 8.13 7.62 -3.43
N THR A 135 8.46 7.42 -4.71
CA THR A 135 9.34 8.34 -5.45
C THR A 135 8.69 9.71 -5.61
N TRP A 136 7.41 9.78 -5.96
CA TRP A 136 6.68 11.05 -6.04
C TRP A 136 6.66 11.78 -4.70
N PHE A 137 6.38 11.04 -3.62
CA PHE A 137 6.40 11.60 -2.27
C PHE A 137 7.78 12.13 -1.89
N ALA A 138 8.85 11.37 -2.15
CA ALA A 138 10.22 11.78 -1.85
C ALA A 138 10.67 13.03 -2.62
N LEU A 139 10.18 13.21 -3.85
CA LEU A 139 10.44 14.41 -4.65
C LEU A 139 9.67 15.62 -4.13
N ALA A 140 8.45 15.43 -3.65
CA ALA A 140 7.62 16.50 -3.10
C ALA A 140 8.04 16.91 -1.66
N TYR A 141 8.45 15.95 -0.85
CA TYR A 141 8.82 16.14 0.56
C TYR A 141 10.15 15.46 0.91
N PRO A 142 11.29 15.92 0.36
CA PRO A 142 12.60 15.27 0.56
C PRO A 142 13.01 15.20 2.03
N ASP A 143 12.65 16.20 2.84
CA ASP A 143 12.97 16.23 4.27
C ASP A 143 12.19 15.20 5.11
N ARG A 144 11.16 14.61 4.54
CA ARG A 144 10.36 13.55 5.19
C ARG A 144 10.86 12.14 4.89
N VAL A 145 11.83 11.98 3.97
CA VAL A 145 12.34 10.68 3.54
C VAL A 145 13.82 10.56 3.88
N GLN A 146 14.14 9.85 4.95
CA GLN A 146 15.53 9.65 5.40
C GLN A 146 16.31 8.76 4.43
N GLN A 147 15.67 7.70 3.93
CA GLN A 147 16.19 6.78 2.93
C GLN A 147 15.04 6.25 2.09
N LEU A 148 15.27 6.05 0.80
CA LEU A 148 14.30 5.46 -0.12
C LEU A 148 14.86 4.17 -0.72
N ILE A 149 14.27 3.04 -0.34
CA ILE A 149 14.65 1.71 -0.84
C ILE A 149 13.57 1.24 -1.81
N LEU A 150 13.93 1.13 -3.08
CA LEU A 150 13.03 0.79 -4.17
C LEU A 150 13.22 -0.66 -4.61
N LEU A 151 12.21 -1.49 -4.39
CA LEU A 151 12.20 -2.89 -4.77
C LEU A 151 11.41 -3.05 -6.07
N GLY A 152 12.10 -3.34 -7.19
CA GLY A 152 11.44 -3.58 -8.47
C GLY A 152 10.60 -2.39 -8.96
N ASN A 153 11.10 -1.16 -8.81
CA ASN A 153 10.42 0.04 -9.32
C ASN A 153 10.26 -0.06 -10.84
N PRO A 154 9.04 0.04 -11.40
CA PRO A 154 8.81 -0.03 -12.84
C PRO A 154 9.46 1.13 -13.62
N GLY A 155 9.83 2.22 -12.95
CA GLY A 155 10.59 3.31 -13.50
C GLY A 155 9.99 3.88 -14.79
N ARG A 156 10.85 4.24 -15.74
CA ARG A 156 10.47 4.80 -17.04
C ARG A 156 9.64 3.86 -17.93
N MET A 157 9.65 2.54 -17.65
CA MET A 157 8.96 1.55 -18.48
C MET A 157 7.44 1.77 -18.52
N LEU A 158 6.83 2.22 -17.42
CA LEU A 158 5.40 2.57 -17.39
C LEU A 158 5.09 3.88 -18.13
N MET A 159 6.07 4.76 -18.28
CA MET A 159 5.88 6.06 -18.92
C MET A 159 6.09 6.02 -20.45
N THR A 160 6.79 5.02 -20.98
CA THR A 160 7.17 5.00 -22.40
C THR A 160 6.58 3.87 -23.21
N LYS A 161 6.34 2.70 -22.62
CA LYS A 161 5.70 1.56 -23.32
C LYS A 161 4.98 0.69 -22.30
N THR A 162 3.66 0.82 -22.23
CA THR A 162 2.84 -0.11 -21.45
C THR A 162 3.04 -1.52 -22.01
N PRO A 163 3.46 -2.51 -21.20
CA PRO A 163 3.58 -3.89 -21.64
C PRO A 163 2.31 -4.40 -22.32
N THR A 164 2.44 -5.16 -23.40
CA THR A 164 1.29 -5.64 -24.20
C THR A 164 0.27 -6.38 -23.31
N LEU A 165 0.75 -7.19 -22.36
CA LEU A 165 -0.12 -7.91 -21.42
C LEU A 165 -0.95 -6.93 -20.57
N LEU A 166 -0.35 -5.84 -20.10
CA LEU A 166 -1.06 -4.83 -19.31
C LEU A 166 -2.06 -4.05 -20.19
N LYS A 167 -1.71 -3.76 -21.45
CA LYS A 167 -2.67 -3.17 -22.41
C LYS A 167 -3.87 -4.09 -22.62
N MET A 168 -3.66 -5.39 -22.76
CA MET A 168 -4.73 -6.37 -22.91
C MET A 168 -5.60 -6.45 -21.66
N ALA A 169 -5.02 -6.42 -20.47
CA ALA A 169 -5.74 -6.39 -19.20
C ALA A 169 -6.58 -5.12 -19.00
N MET A 170 -6.17 -4.00 -19.61
CA MET A 170 -6.89 -2.72 -19.57
C MET A 170 -7.98 -2.60 -20.64
N MET A 171 -8.09 -3.53 -21.59
CA MET A 171 -9.12 -3.47 -22.63
C MET A 171 -10.51 -3.81 -22.05
N PRO A 172 -11.54 -2.98 -22.38
CA PRO A 172 -12.91 -3.28 -21.96
C PRO A 172 -13.34 -4.68 -22.41
N GLY A 173 -13.83 -5.50 -21.47
CA GLY A 173 -14.23 -6.89 -21.73
C GLY A 173 -13.12 -7.93 -21.54
N LEU A 174 -11.94 -7.77 -22.14
CA LEU A 174 -10.82 -8.68 -21.97
C LEU A 174 -10.24 -8.60 -20.54
N GLY A 175 -10.13 -7.41 -19.98
CA GLY A 175 -9.61 -7.20 -18.63
C GLY A 175 -10.38 -7.99 -17.57
N LYS A 176 -11.70 -8.06 -17.68
CA LYS A 176 -12.55 -8.86 -16.77
C LYS A 176 -12.29 -10.38 -16.87
N TRP A 177 -11.81 -10.84 -17.99
CA TRP A 177 -11.48 -12.27 -18.20
C TRP A 177 -10.11 -12.61 -17.62
N PHE A 178 -9.14 -11.69 -17.70
CA PHE A 178 -7.80 -11.85 -17.13
C PHE A 178 -7.74 -11.69 -15.61
N MET A 179 -8.76 -11.06 -15.01
CA MET A 179 -8.84 -10.77 -13.56
C MET A 179 -9.66 -11.80 -12.78
N LYS A 180 -10.15 -12.85 -13.45
CA LYS A 180 -10.79 -14.02 -12.83
C LYS A 180 -9.80 -15.15 -12.61
#